data_7ef87d0f31214c12e827cb00b358b978
#
_entry.id   7ef87d0f31214c12e827cb00b358b978
#
_cell.length_a   1.000
_cell.length_b   1.000
_cell.length_c   1.000
_cell.angle_alpha   90.00
_cell.angle_beta   90.00
_cell.angle_gamma   90.00
#
_symmetry.space_group_name_H-M   'P 1'
#
loop_
_entity.id
_entity.type
_entity.pdbx_description
1 polymer ?
#
loop_
_entity_poly.entity_id
_entity_poly.type
_entity_poly.pdbx_seq_one_letter_code
_entity_poly.pdbx_strand_id
1 'polypeptide(L)'
;MSGLVEYAKSAKVKFIHATESFDPEGIAEQRALVSKLKGSGIELVLEDSYYAVKPGTVAKPTDGSAYRVYTPFYKAWFQIGWQAPAKLSKGFIFKARSGKSKIPKPTKQASFKVKAGEAFALETFRKFQSRAIIDYSENRNRPDLSGTSHLSHALAHGEIHPRTLL
;
A
#
# COMPACT_ATOMS: atom_id res chain seq x y z
N MET A 1 15.50 5.51 11.19
CA MET A 1 14.58 5.43 12.36
C MET A 1 14.89 6.37 13.51
N SER A 2 16.16 6.63 13.92
CA SER A 2 16.47 7.61 14.99
C SER A 2 15.91 9.00 14.73
N GLY A 3 16.07 9.54 13.53
CA GLY A 3 15.57 10.87 13.17
C GLY A 3 14.05 11.02 13.25
N LEU A 4 13.26 9.96 12.99
CA LEU A 4 11.80 10.00 13.15
C LEU A 4 11.40 10.16 14.61
N VAL A 5 12.03 9.40 15.52
CA VAL A 5 11.74 9.46 16.96
C VAL A 5 12.12 10.83 17.55
N GLU A 6 13.28 11.34 17.16
CA GLU A 6 13.74 12.67 17.58
C GLU A 6 12.81 13.77 17.08
N TYR A 7 12.41 13.69 15.83
CA TYR A 7 11.44 14.62 15.23
C TYR A 7 10.10 14.56 15.98
N ALA A 8 9.56 13.38 16.21
CA ALA A 8 8.29 13.18 16.90
C ALA A 8 8.32 13.77 18.33
N LYS A 9 9.41 13.55 19.06
CA LYS A 9 9.64 14.15 20.39
C LYS A 9 9.69 15.68 20.32
N SER A 10 10.48 16.21 19.36
CA SER A 10 10.59 17.67 19.18
C SER A 10 9.28 18.33 18.76
N ALA A 11 8.46 17.61 18.02
CA ALA A 11 7.14 18.03 17.56
C ALA A 11 6.05 17.89 18.63
N LYS A 12 6.36 17.19 19.75
CA LYS A 12 5.41 16.90 20.85
C LYS A 12 4.15 16.20 20.33
N VAL A 13 4.30 15.27 19.37
CA VAL A 13 3.18 14.49 18.87
C VAL A 13 2.81 13.40 19.87
N LYS A 14 1.55 12.99 19.87
CA LYS A 14 1.06 11.86 20.69
C LYS A 14 1.05 10.55 19.91
N PHE A 15 0.86 10.61 18.60
CA PHE A 15 0.70 9.46 17.74
C PHE A 15 1.61 9.56 16.53
N ILE A 16 2.14 8.43 16.11
CA ILE A 16 2.75 8.22 14.79
C ILE A 16 1.86 7.23 14.07
N HIS A 17 1.25 7.62 12.97
CA HIS A 17 0.48 6.71 12.12
C HIS A 17 1.38 6.17 11.02
N ALA A 18 1.37 4.87 10.83
CA ALA A 18 2.12 4.18 9.79
C ALA A 18 1.31 3.03 9.21
N THR A 19 1.53 2.72 7.95
CA THR A 19 0.94 1.54 7.33
C THR A 19 1.58 0.28 7.92
N GLU A 20 0.76 -0.71 8.28
CA GLU A 20 1.24 -1.98 8.80
C GLU A 20 1.98 -2.78 7.72
N SER A 21 3.19 -3.22 8.01
CA SER A 21 3.98 -4.11 7.15
C SER A 21 3.81 -5.57 7.56
N PHE A 22 3.79 -6.46 6.58
CA PHE A 22 3.62 -7.91 6.78
C PHE A 22 4.82 -8.73 6.29
N ASP A 23 5.81 -8.09 5.74
CA ASP A 23 7.09 -8.70 5.41
C ASP A 23 8.02 -8.75 6.63
N PRO A 24 8.98 -9.69 6.68
CA PRO A 24 9.84 -9.89 7.85
C PRO A 24 10.65 -8.64 8.24
N GLU A 25 11.14 -7.88 7.27
CA GLU A 25 11.94 -6.69 7.49
C GLU A 25 11.08 -5.56 8.07
N GLY A 26 9.94 -5.27 7.47
CA GLY A 26 9.01 -4.27 7.94
C GLY A 26 8.46 -4.57 9.34
N ILE A 27 8.17 -5.84 9.65
CA ILE A 27 7.77 -6.26 11.00
C ILE A 27 8.90 -6.00 12.01
N ALA A 28 10.14 -6.30 11.65
CA ALA A 28 11.31 -6.03 12.51
C ALA A 28 11.48 -4.52 12.74
N GLU A 29 11.33 -3.71 11.72
CA GLU A 29 11.38 -2.25 11.81
C GLU A 29 10.28 -1.68 12.69
N GLN A 30 9.05 -2.15 12.56
CA GLN A 30 7.91 -1.76 13.40
C GLN A 30 8.19 -2.07 14.89
N ARG A 31 8.67 -3.28 15.18
CA ARG A 31 9.04 -3.69 16.54
C ARG A 31 10.15 -2.80 17.11
N ALA A 32 11.17 -2.52 16.31
CA ALA A 32 12.26 -1.64 16.71
C ALA A 32 11.79 -0.20 16.99
N LEU A 33 10.84 0.30 16.19
CA LEU A 33 10.24 1.62 16.40
C LEU A 33 9.44 1.65 17.70
N VAL A 34 8.56 0.68 17.94
CA VAL A 34 7.81 0.55 19.19
C VAL A 34 8.75 0.54 20.41
N SER A 35 9.84 -0.25 20.34
CA SER A 35 10.84 -0.28 21.40
C SER A 35 11.48 1.08 21.68
N LYS A 36 11.81 1.85 20.62
CA LYS A 36 12.40 3.20 20.77
C LYS A 36 11.42 4.25 21.28
N LEU A 37 10.12 4.04 21.08
CA LEU A 37 9.07 4.92 21.57
C LEU A 37 8.68 4.62 23.02
N LYS A 38 9.09 3.46 23.55
CA LYS A 38 8.79 3.07 24.94
C LYS A 38 9.22 4.15 25.92
N GLY A 39 8.32 4.59 26.80
CA GLY A 39 8.58 5.63 27.79
C GLY A 39 8.57 7.06 27.25
N SER A 40 8.33 7.28 25.97
CA SER A 40 8.29 8.63 25.38
C SER A 40 6.90 9.29 25.44
N GLY A 41 5.85 8.55 25.77
CA GLY A 41 4.46 9.01 25.70
C GLY A 41 3.93 9.14 24.27
N ILE A 42 4.65 8.58 23.28
CA ILE A 42 4.26 8.57 21.87
C ILE A 42 3.86 7.15 21.49
N GLU A 43 2.70 6.99 20.92
CA GLU A 43 2.15 5.71 20.46
C GLU A 43 2.33 5.53 18.94
N LEU A 44 2.71 4.32 18.51
CA LEU A 44 2.68 3.93 17.11
C LEU A 44 1.32 3.29 16.79
N VAL A 45 0.56 3.94 15.94
CA VAL A 45 -0.73 3.44 15.42
C VAL A 45 -0.48 2.82 14.06
N LEU A 46 -0.66 1.51 13.95
CA LEU A 46 -0.55 0.79 12.67
C LEU A 46 -1.91 0.78 12.00
N GLU A 47 -1.98 1.47 10.88
CA GLU A 47 -3.18 1.54 10.05
C GLU A 47 -3.23 0.34 9.09
N ASP A 48 -4.39 0.15 8.49
CA ASP A 48 -4.61 -0.90 7.49
C ASP A 48 -3.63 -0.75 6.32
N SER A 49 -3.45 -1.83 5.61
CA SER A 49 -2.27 -2.10 4.79
C SER A 49 -2.44 -1.74 3.31
N TYR A 50 -1.38 -1.96 2.55
CA TYR A 50 -1.34 -1.91 1.08
C TYR A 50 -2.17 -3.00 0.38
N TYR A 51 -2.85 -3.86 1.13
CA TYR A 51 -3.63 -4.98 0.60
C TYR A 51 -5.13 -4.67 0.60
N ALA A 52 -5.86 -5.25 -0.34
CA ALA A 52 -7.31 -5.12 -0.37
C ALA A 52 -7.95 -5.72 0.88
N VAL A 53 -7.48 -6.89 1.29
CA VAL A 53 -7.84 -7.59 2.52
C VAL A 53 -6.58 -7.78 3.36
N LYS A 54 -6.65 -7.48 4.65
CA LYS A 54 -5.51 -7.57 5.56
C LYS A 54 -4.90 -8.98 5.55
N PRO A 55 -3.57 -9.13 5.35
CA PRO A 55 -2.91 -10.42 5.45
C PRO A 55 -3.18 -11.12 6.79
N GLY A 56 -3.35 -12.44 6.73
CA GLY A 56 -3.66 -13.25 7.92
C GLY A 56 -5.14 -13.36 8.27
N THR A 57 -6.04 -12.53 7.67
CA THR A 57 -7.48 -12.65 7.93
C THR A 57 -8.16 -13.77 7.15
N VAL A 58 -7.57 -14.18 6.02
CA VAL A 58 -8.08 -15.26 5.18
C VAL A 58 -7.50 -16.59 5.63
N ALA A 59 -8.18 -17.25 6.57
CA ALA A 59 -7.76 -18.54 7.14
C ALA A 59 -8.82 -19.60 6.92
N LYS A 60 -8.42 -20.88 6.99
CA LYS A 60 -9.37 -21.98 6.93
C LYS A 60 -10.25 -22.00 8.18
N PRO A 61 -11.56 -22.16 8.05
CA PRO A 61 -12.47 -22.20 9.20
C PRO A 61 -12.27 -23.43 10.08
N THR A 62 -11.63 -24.49 9.56
CA THR A 62 -11.46 -25.75 10.28
C THR A 62 -10.37 -25.72 11.35
N ASP A 63 -9.25 -25.03 11.07
CA ASP A 63 -8.05 -25.08 11.91
C ASP A 63 -7.31 -23.72 12.00
N GLY A 64 -7.85 -22.68 11.36
CA GLY A 64 -7.21 -21.36 11.32
C GLY A 64 -5.95 -21.29 10.48
N SER A 65 -5.55 -22.37 9.81
CA SER A 65 -4.33 -22.39 8.98
C SER A 65 -4.53 -21.65 7.66
N ALA A 66 -3.41 -21.26 7.05
CA ALA A 66 -3.42 -20.63 5.73
C ALA A 66 -3.83 -21.63 4.63
N TYR A 67 -4.51 -21.12 3.61
CA TYR A 67 -4.77 -21.90 2.41
C TYR A 67 -3.49 -22.14 1.61
N ARG A 68 -3.30 -23.36 1.12
CA ARG A 68 -2.17 -23.73 0.27
C ARG A 68 -2.53 -23.75 -1.22
N VAL A 69 -3.83 -23.70 -1.55
CA VAL A 69 -4.36 -23.77 -2.91
C VAL A 69 -5.12 -22.50 -3.21
N TYR A 70 -4.91 -21.93 -4.41
CA TYR A 70 -5.45 -20.64 -4.80
C TYR A 70 -6.98 -20.59 -4.79
N THR A 71 -7.66 -21.56 -5.41
CA THR A 71 -9.11 -21.50 -5.61
C THR A 71 -9.91 -21.42 -4.31
N PRO A 72 -9.68 -22.26 -3.29
CA PRO A 72 -10.37 -22.12 -2.01
C PRO A 72 -9.95 -20.86 -1.25
N PHE A 73 -8.69 -20.41 -1.37
CA PHE A 73 -8.25 -19.12 -0.85
C PHE A 73 -9.04 -17.98 -1.47
N TYR A 74 -9.13 -17.93 -2.80
CA TYR A 74 -9.84 -16.87 -3.52
C TYR A 74 -11.33 -16.81 -3.11
N LYS A 75 -12.00 -17.97 -3.00
CA LYS A 75 -13.40 -18.01 -2.56
C LYS A 75 -13.57 -17.43 -1.15
N ALA A 76 -12.72 -17.83 -0.22
CA ALA A 76 -12.75 -17.30 1.16
C ALA A 76 -12.41 -15.80 1.20
N TRP A 77 -11.40 -15.37 0.45
CA TRP A 77 -11.02 -13.97 0.32
C TRP A 77 -12.17 -13.11 -0.24
N PHE A 78 -12.85 -13.61 -1.26
CA PHE A 78 -13.98 -12.93 -1.88
C PHE A 78 -15.18 -12.82 -0.92
N GLN A 79 -15.43 -13.85 -0.11
CA GLN A 79 -16.49 -13.84 0.90
C GLN A 79 -16.22 -12.85 2.04
N ILE A 80 -14.97 -12.68 2.46
CA ILE A 80 -14.58 -11.67 3.44
C ILE A 80 -14.86 -10.26 2.90
N GLY A 81 -14.64 -10.07 1.59
CA GLY A 81 -14.80 -8.78 0.95
C GLY A 81 -13.70 -7.78 1.37
N TRP A 82 -13.86 -6.56 0.95
CA TRP A 82 -12.93 -5.46 1.23
C TRP A 82 -13.68 -4.15 1.49
N GLN A 83 -13.02 -3.27 2.19
CA GLN A 83 -13.55 -1.94 2.43
C GLN A 83 -13.46 -1.08 1.17
N ALA A 84 -14.39 -0.12 1.03
CA ALA A 84 -14.30 0.89 -0.02
C ALA A 84 -12.99 1.70 0.13
N PRO A 85 -12.47 2.27 -0.97
CA PRO A 85 -11.33 3.19 -0.90
C PRO A 85 -11.58 4.32 0.09
N ALA A 86 -10.54 4.67 0.86
CA ALA A 86 -10.64 5.76 1.83
C ALA A 86 -10.96 7.08 1.12
N LYS A 87 -11.87 7.85 1.70
CA LYS A 87 -12.19 9.21 1.22
C LYS A 87 -11.41 10.21 2.04
N LEU A 88 -10.84 11.21 1.39
CA LEU A 88 -10.26 12.34 2.08
C LEU A 88 -11.36 13.07 2.87
N SER A 89 -11.20 13.16 4.19
CA SER A 89 -12.09 13.98 4.98
C SER A 89 -11.77 15.46 4.76
N LYS A 90 -12.79 16.29 4.75
CA LYS A 90 -12.63 17.75 4.68
C LYS A 90 -12.24 18.26 6.08
N GLY A 91 -11.33 19.24 6.14
CA GLY A 91 -11.02 19.92 7.40
C GLY A 91 -9.73 19.49 8.10
N PHE A 92 -8.77 18.89 7.38
CA PHE A 92 -7.44 18.66 7.93
C PHE A 92 -6.70 19.97 8.15
N ILE A 93 -6.16 20.14 9.35
CA ILE A 93 -5.22 21.23 9.66
C ILE A 93 -3.81 20.64 9.60
N PHE A 94 -3.10 20.92 8.52
CA PHE A 94 -1.69 20.57 8.42
C PHE A 94 -0.83 21.63 9.08
N LYS A 95 -0.12 21.25 10.14
CA LYS A 95 0.91 22.11 10.71
C LYS A 95 2.24 21.79 10.03
N ALA A 96 2.56 22.52 8.97
CA ALA A 96 3.87 22.41 8.34
C ALA A 96 4.96 22.81 9.33
N ARG A 97 6.00 21.98 9.47
CA ARG A 97 7.24 22.37 10.14
C ARG A 97 8.33 22.45 9.07
N SER A 98 8.99 23.59 9.00
CA SER A 98 10.16 23.73 8.15
C SER A 98 11.28 22.82 8.66
N GLY A 99 11.65 21.81 7.87
CA GLY A 99 12.82 20.98 8.10
C GLY A 99 13.96 21.42 7.19
N LYS A 100 15.20 21.25 7.64
CA LYS A 100 16.40 21.48 6.80
C LYS A 100 16.71 20.31 5.87
N SER A 101 15.98 19.20 5.97
CA SER A 101 16.20 18.03 5.12
C SER A 101 15.67 18.26 3.71
N LYS A 102 16.52 17.99 2.72
CA LYS A 102 16.16 18.05 1.30
C LYS A 102 15.87 16.62 0.81
N ILE A 103 14.82 16.46 0.04
CA ILE A 103 14.62 15.21 -0.70
C ILE A 103 15.78 15.03 -1.66
N PRO A 104 16.52 13.91 -1.59
CA PRO A 104 17.65 13.68 -2.52
C PRO A 104 17.16 13.74 -3.97
N LYS A 105 17.90 14.43 -4.81
CA LYS A 105 17.63 14.37 -6.26
C LYS A 105 18.08 13.01 -6.78
N PRO A 106 17.35 12.39 -7.70
CA PRO A 106 17.80 11.15 -8.34
C PRO A 106 19.13 11.38 -9.05
N THR A 107 20.09 10.50 -8.80
CA THR A 107 21.46 10.59 -9.39
C THR A 107 21.48 10.21 -10.86
N LYS A 108 20.53 9.41 -11.31
CA LYS A 108 20.32 9.09 -12.74
C LYS A 108 18.81 9.07 -12.99
N GLN A 109 18.38 9.73 -14.05
CA GLN A 109 17.05 9.55 -14.57
C GLN A 109 17.05 8.22 -15.33
N ALA A 110 16.34 7.24 -14.81
CA ALA A 110 16.15 5.98 -15.53
C ALA A 110 15.43 6.30 -16.85
N SER A 111 15.86 5.66 -17.94
CA SER A 111 15.25 5.83 -19.27
C SER A 111 13.87 5.17 -19.41
N PHE A 112 13.20 4.93 -18.30
CA PHE A 112 11.87 4.36 -18.31
C PHE A 112 10.85 5.36 -18.85
N LYS A 113 10.13 4.95 -19.89
CA LYS A 113 9.01 5.72 -20.45
C LYS A 113 7.73 5.65 -19.63
N VAL A 114 7.77 5.07 -18.42
CA VAL A 114 6.61 4.94 -17.54
C VAL A 114 6.47 6.23 -16.73
N LYS A 115 5.32 6.87 -16.86
CA LYS A 115 4.96 8.02 -16.01
C LYS A 115 4.56 7.51 -14.63
N ALA A 116 5.07 8.15 -13.59
CA ALA A 116 4.71 7.86 -12.21
C ALA A 116 3.55 8.75 -11.73
N GLY A 117 2.89 8.30 -10.67
CA GLY A 117 1.91 9.06 -9.92
C GLY A 117 0.47 8.56 -10.07
N GLU A 118 -0.33 8.85 -9.04
CA GLU A 118 -1.71 8.39 -8.90
C GLU A 118 -2.59 8.76 -10.10
N ALA A 119 -2.49 9.99 -10.59
CA ALA A 119 -3.29 10.44 -11.73
C ALA A 119 -3.04 9.60 -12.98
N PHE A 120 -1.79 9.25 -13.26
CA PHE A 120 -1.43 8.41 -14.38
C PHE A 120 -1.89 6.95 -14.17
N ALA A 121 -1.76 6.42 -12.96
CA ALA A 121 -2.23 5.08 -12.61
C ALA A 121 -3.76 4.97 -12.80
N LEU A 122 -4.52 5.95 -12.35
CA LEU A 122 -5.97 6.02 -12.54
C LEU A 122 -6.37 6.13 -14.01
N GLU A 123 -5.65 6.92 -14.80
CA GLU A 123 -5.89 7.03 -16.24
C GLU A 123 -5.63 5.69 -16.94
N THR A 124 -4.53 5.03 -16.59
CA THR A 124 -4.16 3.71 -17.12
C THR A 124 -5.22 2.66 -16.78
N PHE A 125 -5.72 2.66 -15.54
CA PHE A 125 -6.80 1.79 -15.12
C PHE A 125 -8.09 2.02 -15.90
N ARG A 126 -8.52 3.27 -16.08
CA ARG A 126 -9.71 3.61 -16.87
C ARG A 126 -9.59 3.14 -18.32
N LYS A 127 -8.43 3.29 -18.93
CA LYS A 127 -8.17 2.78 -20.30
C LYS A 127 -8.30 1.27 -20.37
N PHE A 128 -7.77 0.56 -19.37
CA PHE A 128 -7.91 -0.90 -19.28
C PHE A 128 -9.38 -1.30 -19.12
N GLN A 129 -10.11 -0.68 -18.18
CA GLN A 129 -11.52 -0.97 -17.94
C GLN A 129 -12.41 -0.73 -19.18
N SER A 130 -12.12 0.29 -19.97
CA SER A 130 -12.96 0.65 -21.12
C SER A 130 -12.77 -0.26 -22.34
N ARG A 131 -11.70 -1.07 -22.38
CA ARG A 131 -11.37 -1.86 -23.58
C ARG A 131 -10.88 -3.26 -23.24
N ALA A 132 -9.66 -3.37 -22.68
CA ALA A 132 -8.93 -4.63 -22.59
C ALA A 132 -9.44 -5.58 -21.51
N ILE A 133 -10.25 -5.11 -20.55
CA ILE A 133 -10.77 -5.94 -19.46
C ILE A 133 -11.74 -7.01 -19.98
N ILE A 134 -12.46 -6.75 -21.06
CA ILE A 134 -13.44 -7.68 -21.63
C ILE A 134 -12.78 -8.97 -22.09
N ASP A 135 -11.66 -8.85 -22.81
CA ASP A 135 -10.92 -9.98 -23.36
C ASP A 135 -9.70 -10.36 -22.49
N TYR A 136 -9.66 -9.90 -21.25
CA TYR A 136 -8.50 -10.10 -20.36
C TYR A 136 -8.19 -11.59 -20.14
N SER A 137 -9.21 -12.45 -19.99
CA SER A 137 -9.02 -13.88 -19.76
C SER A 137 -8.23 -14.57 -20.88
N GLU A 138 -8.41 -14.14 -22.10
CA GLU A 138 -7.74 -14.65 -23.29
C GLU A 138 -6.40 -13.94 -23.54
N ASN A 139 -6.41 -12.61 -23.43
CA ASN A 139 -5.28 -11.79 -23.84
C ASN A 139 -4.16 -11.67 -22.77
N ARG A 140 -4.44 -12.02 -21.51
CA ARG A 140 -3.43 -11.94 -20.43
C ARG A 140 -2.16 -12.76 -20.67
N ASN A 141 -2.25 -13.82 -21.48
CA ASN A 141 -1.13 -14.70 -21.81
C ASN A 141 -0.50 -14.38 -23.19
N ARG A 142 -0.94 -13.29 -23.82
CA ARG A 142 -0.48 -12.82 -25.12
C ARG A 142 0.44 -11.61 -24.96
N PRO A 143 1.78 -11.80 -24.85
CA PRO A 143 2.72 -10.69 -24.67
C PRO A 143 2.83 -9.76 -25.90
N ASP A 144 2.38 -10.24 -27.05
CA ASP A 144 2.26 -9.47 -28.29
C ASP A 144 1.10 -8.48 -28.30
N LEU A 145 0.14 -8.62 -27.34
CA LEU A 145 -1.02 -7.74 -27.21
C LEU A 145 -0.94 -6.87 -25.97
N SER A 146 -1.54 -5.68 -26.03
CA SER A 146 -1.72 -4.82 -24.86
C SER A 146 -2.98 -5.23 -24.07
N GLY A 147 -3.01 -6.49 -23.62
CA GLY A 147 -4.18 -7.12 -23.00
C GLY A 147 -4.22 -7.05 -21.48
N THR A 148 -3.27 -6.37 -20.82
CA THR A 148 -3.17 -6.26 -19.37
C THR A 148 -3.24 -4.80 -18.91
N SER A 149 -3.47 -4.59 -17.61
CA SER A 149 -3.59 -3.24 -17.05
C SER A 149 -2.26 -2.49 -16.94
N HIS A 150 -1.12 -3.18 -16.99
CA HIS A 150 0.22 -2.61 -16.75
C HIS A 150 0.36 -1.81 -15.44
N LEU A 151 -0.44 -2.13 -14.41
CA LEU A 151 -0.47 -1.41 -13.12
C LEU A 151 0.46 -1.99 -12.06
N SER A 152 1.23 -3.03 -12.37
CA SER A 152 2.08 -3.71 -11.37
C SER A 152 3.06 -2.77 -10.66
N HIS A 153 3.69 -1.84 -11.40
CA HIS A 153 4.58 -0.83 -10.83
C HIS A 153 3.83 0.16 -9.92
N ALA A 154 2.67 0.64 -10.36
CA ALA A 154 1.87 1.59 -9.60
C ALA A 154 1.35 0.97 -8.28
N LEU A 155 0.95 -0.30 -8.32
CA LEU A 155 0.58 -1.06 -7.11
C LEU A 155 1.78 -1.30 -6.20
N ALA A 156 2.95 -1.67 -6.75
CA ALA A 156 4.15 -1.93 -5.97
C ALA A 156 4.69 -0.68 -5.25
N HIS A 157 4.53 0.49 -5.86
CA HIS A 157 4.96 1.77 -5.28
C HIS A 157 3.85 2.53 -4.54
N GLY A 158 2.65 1.95 -4.39
CA GLY A 158 1.53 2.58 -3.70
C GLY A 158 0.96 3.81 -4.41
N GLU A 159 1.19 3.95 -5.72
CA GLU A 159 0.61 5.02 -6.53
C GLU A 159 -0.91 4.84 -6.73
N ILE A 160 -1.39 3.61 -6.61
CA ILE A 160 -2.81 3.26 -6.59
C ILE A 160 -3.04 2.12 -5.59
N HIS A 161 -4.10 2.24 -4.81
CA HIS A 161 -4.45 1.19 -3.85
C HIS A 161 -5.27 0.08 -4.54
N PRO A 162 -5.04 -1.23 -4.25
CA PRO A 162 -5.80 -2.32 -4.86
C PRO A 162 -7.31 -2.22 -4.66
N ARG A 163 -7.80 -1.63 -3.57
CA ARG A 163 -9.24 -1.39 -3.35
C ARG A 163 -9.86 -0.42 -4.36
N THR A 164 -9.05 0.40 -5.02
CA THR A 164 -9.52 1.29 -6.09
C THR A 164 -9.78 0.53 -7.39
N LEU A 165 -9.21 -0.67 -7.54
CA LEU A 165 -9.33 -1.52 -8.72
C LEU A 165 -10.46 -2.55 -8.59
N LEU A 166 -11.00 -2.74 -7.40
CA LEU A 166 -12.04 -3.70 -7.04
C LEU A 166 -13.41 -3.05 -6.92
#